data_b189491714019a331ec6650993ec8802
#
_entry.id   b189491714019a331ec6650993ec8802
#
_cell.length_a   1.000
_cell.length_b   1.000
_cell.length_c   1.000
_cell.angle_alpha   90.00
_cell.angle_beta   90.00
_cell.angle_gamma   90.00
#
_symmetry.space_group_name_H-M   'P 1'
#
loop_
_entity.id
_entity.type
_entity.pdbx_description
1 polymer ?
#
loop_
_entity_poly.entity_id
_entity_poly.type
_entity_poly.pdbx_seq_one_letter_code
_entity_poly.pdbx_strand_id
1 'polypeptide(L)'
;ELPITETEDYVNYTLSLNGDSSASFYFLNQVHNQYLYIDYEYVNSTMFNYFLVRGLYGGSIAGVFTGGLLGNVASMFDSGATLGPDNNWIQPISSWYYGAIFFVHDHKHFPDGTISDTFSTGVWLGATDKYVGLRFTKDDNFHYGWVRLSIDATTRTPTLTGFAYEFEPNISLKTGTEQIAIQNLFTLKGNVYIEGQNIYITMDKPLDNGSRLKIISLDGKVLMTRMVNGSEIQLEQPPYNAGVYFITIHSSEGDFIHKMILN
;
A
#
# COMPACT_ATOMS: atom_id res chain seq x y z
N GLU A 1 -3.93 6.09 -9.74
CA GLU A 1 -5.19 5.66 -9.10
C GLU A 1 -5.32 4.15 -9.31
N LEU A 2 -5.37 3.41 -8.21
CA LEU A 2 -5.68 1.98 -8.24
C LEU A 2 -7.10 1.81 -7.71
N PRO A 3 -8.10 1.55 -8.57
CA PRO A 3 -9.42 1.23 -8.10
C PRO A 3 -9.42 -0.14 -7.45
N ILE A 4 -9.92 -0.22 -6.23
CA ILE A 4 -10.27 -1.49 -5.62
C ILE A 4 -11.65 -1.84 -6.16
N THR A 5 -11.70 -2.62 -7.25
CA THR A 5 -12.97 -3.05 -7.84
C THR A 5 -13.56 -4.19 -7.02
N GLU A 6 -14.84 -4.04 -6.67
CA GLU A 6 -15.64 -5.12 -6.07
C GLU A 6 -15.80 -6.25 -7.08
N THR A 7 -15.11 -7.36 -6.87
CA THR A 7 -15.50 -8.66 -7.40
C THR A 7 -15.31 -9.69 -6.32
N GLU A 8 -16.44 -10.19 -5.83
CA GLU A 8 -16.63 -11.43 -5.06
C GLU A 8 -15.54 -11.77 -4.02
N ASP A 9 -15.88 -11.56 -2.76
CA ASP A 9 -15.40 -12.21 -1.56
C ASP A 9 -14.04 -11.87 -0.96
N TYR A 10 -13.11 -11.20 -1.54
CA TYR A 10 -11.90 -10.69 -0.87
C TYR A 10 -11.07 -9.83 -1.84
N VAL A 11 -11.29 -8.53 -1.90
CA VAL A 11 -10.31 -7.66 -2.55
C VAL A 11 -9.17 -7.39 -1.57
N ASN A 12 -8.09 -8.11 -1.74
CA ASN A 12 -6.87 -7.93 -0.97
C ASN A 12 -5.89 -7.08 -1.78
N TYR A 13 -5.64 -5.87 -1.32
CA TYR A 13 -4.52 -5.09 -1.82
C TYR A 13 -3.37 -5.18 -0.82
N THR A 14 -2.22 -5.66 -1.29
CA THR A 14 -1.00 -5.68 -0.49
C THR A 14 -0.14 -4.48 -0.85
N LEU A 15 0.16 -3.66 0.15
CA LEU A 15 1.13 -2.58 0.04
C LEU A 15 2.42 -3.02 0.74
N SER A 16 3.53 -3.04 0.02
CA SER A 16 4.87 -3.16 0.59
C SER A 16 5.57 -1.82 0.50
N LEU A 17 5.89 -1.21 1.65
CA LEU A 17 6.47 0.12 1.69
C LEU A 17 7.95 0.14 1.29
N ASN A 18 8.69 -0.89 1.65
CA ASN A 18 10.14 -0.97 1.47
C ASN A 18 10.58 -1.97 0.38
N GLY A 19 9.63 -2.52 -0.38
CA GLY A 19 9.91 -3.51 -1.43
C GLY A 19 10.19 -4.93 -0.94
N ASP A 20 10.23 -5.15 0.37
CA ASP A 20 10.30 -6.47 1.00
C ASP A 20 9.02 -6.80 1.80
N SER A 21 8.90 -8.04 2.27
CA SER A 21 7.71 -8.49 3.01
C SER A 21 7.60 -7.92 4.42
N SER A 22 8.67 -7.33 4.98
CA SER A 22 8.71 -6.86 6.38
C SER A 22 7.82 -5.64 6.63
N ALA A 23 7.57 -4.84 5.59
CA ALA A 23 6.75 -3.64 5.63
C ALA A 23 5.44 -3.80 4.84
N SER A 24 4.83 -4.97 4.90
CA SER A 24 3.60 -5.27 4.13
C SER A 24 2.34 -5.01 4.96
N PHE A 25 1.38 -4.40 4.28
CA PHE A 25 0.07 -4.10 4.84
C PHE A 25 -1.02 -4.60 3.88
N TYR A 26 -2.02 -5.27 4.42
CA TYR A 26 -3.20 -5.69 3.68
C TYR A 26 -4.34 -4.72 3.89
N PHE A 27 -4.89 -4.22 2.81
CA PHE A 27 -6.17 -3.54 2.78
C PHE A 27 -7.22 -4.57 2.34
N LEU A 28 -8.19 -4.79 3.18
CA LEU A 28 -9.13 -5.90 3.06
C LEU A 28 -10.56 -5.38 3.03
N ASN A 29 -11.35 -5.92 2.12
CA ASN A 29 -12.80 -5.91 2.26
C ASN A 29 -13.22 -7.29 2.77
N GLN A 30 -13.67 -7.38 4.01
CA GLN A 30 -14.01 -8.63 4.68
C GLN A 30 -15.50 -8.69 4.95
N VAL A 31 -16.11 -9.81 4.59
CA VAL A 31 -17.52 -10.09 4.88
C VAL A 31 -17.62 -11.04 6.07
N HIS A 32 -18.49 -10.72 7.01
CA HIS A 32 -18.83 -11.59 8.11
C HIS A 32 -20.34 -11.77 8.19
N ASN A 33 -20.81 -13.02 8.18
CA ASN A 33 -22.23 -13.34 8.27
C ASN A 33 -22.58 -13.77 9.71
N GLN A 34 -23.61 -13.15 10.26
CA GLN A 34 -24.18 -13.53 11.53
C GLN A 34 -25.63 -13.99 11.28
N TYR A 35 -25.95 -15.22 11.66
CA TYR A 35 -27.26 -15.83 11.48
C TYR A 35 -28.07 -15.76 12.76
N LEU A 36 -29.34 -15.35 12.64
CA LEU A 36 -30.32 -15.36 13.73
C LEU A 36 -31.29 -16.53 13.53
N TYR A 37 -31.36 -17.41 14.51
CA TYR A 37 -32.33 -18.51 14.60
C TYR A 37 -33.18 -18.33 15.84
N ILE A 38 -34.50 -18.55 15.72
CA ILE A 38 -35.44 -18.62 16.84
C ILE A 38 -36.13 -19.95 16.73
N ASP A 39 -36.11 -20.72 17.81
CA ASP A 39 -36.69 -22.08 17.88
C ASP A 39 -36.25 -23.00 16.72
N TYR A 40 -34.95 -22.93 16.37
CA TYR A 40 -34.31 -23.62 15.23
C TYR A 40 -34.79 -23.16 13.82
N GLU A 41 -35.66 -22.16 13.72
CA GLU A 41 -36.04 -21.58 12.46
C GLU A 41 -35.15 -20.37 12.11
N TYR A 42 -34.73 -20.29 10.83
CA TYR A 42 -33.97 -19.17 10.32
C TYR A 42 -34.85 -17.93 10.22
N VAL A 43 -34.47 -16.87 10.91
CA VAL A 43 -35.21 -15.59 10.92
C VAL A 43 -34.57 -14.58 9.96
N ASN A 44 -33.27 -14.36 10.08
CA ASN A 44 -32.49 -13.51 9.18
C ASN A 44 -31.00 -13.78 9.34
N SER A 45 -30.21 -13.25 8.43
CA SER A 45 -28.77 -13.07 8.63
C SER A 45 -28.39 -11.62 8.49
N THR A 46 -27.43 -11.19 9.28
CA THR A 46 -26.79 -9.89 9.12
C THR A 46 -25.44 -10.09 8.49
N MET A 47 -25.20 -9.46 7.35
CA MET A 47 -23.92 -9.46 6.65
C MET A 47 -23.20 -8.17 7.00
N PHE A 48 -22.03 -8.26 7.62
CA PHE A 48 -21.17 -7.15 7.95
C PHE A 48 -20.04 -7.07 6.92
N ASN A 49 -19.98 -5.97 6.19
CA ASN A 49 -18.86 -5.67 5.29
C ASN A 49 -17.90 -4.72 6.01
N TYR A 50 -16.68 -5.18 6.26
CA TYR A 50 -15.63 -4.41 6.90
C TYR A 50 -14.60 -4.01 5.88
N PHE A 51 -14.32 -2.71 5.75
CA PHE A 51 -13.07 -2.28 5.12
C PHE A 51 -12.06 -1.97 6.22
N LEU A 52 -10.91 -2.66 6.16
CA LEU A 52 -9.89 -2.57 7.19
C LEU A 52 -8.47 -2.64 6.60
N VAL A 53 -7.49 -2.21 7.40
CA VAL A 53 -6.07 -2.40 7.12
C VAL A 53 -5.44 -3.29 8.19
N ARG A 54 -4.56 -4.20 7.77
CA ARG A 54 -3.82 -5.12 8.62
C ARG A 54 -2.34 -5.04 8.33
N GLY A 55 -1.53 -4.85 9.37
CA GLY A 55 -0.09 -5.02 9.26
C GLY A 55 0.31 -6.48 9.27
N LEU A 56 1.30 -6.84 8.47
CA LEU A 56 1.94 -8.14 8.47
C LEU A 56 3.31 -8.05 9.14
N TYR A 57 3.82 -9.18 9.59
CA TYR A 57 5.19 -9.32 10.10
C TYR A 57 5.60 -8.24 11.14
N GLY A 58 4.69 -7.86 12.03
CA GLY A 58 4.93 -6.84 13.04
C GLY A 58 4.54 -5.42 12.63
N GLY A 59 3.96 -5.25 11.43
CA GLY A 59 3.38 -3.97 11.02
C GLY A 59 2.25 -3.54 11.94
N SER A 60 2.18 -2.26 12.28
CA SER A 60 1.16 -1.66 13.15
C SER A 60 0.48 -0.49 12.44
N ILE A 61 -0.75 -0.22 12.82
CA ILE A 61 -1.57 0.86 12.26
C ILE A 61 -1.85 1.89 13.35
N ALA A 62 -1.73 3.18 13.02
CA ALA A 62 -2.17 4.23 13.91
C ALA A 62 -3.68 4.16 14.11
N GLY A 63 -4.14 4.00 15.35
CA GLY A 63 -5.55 3.81 15.62
C GLY A 63 -5.88 3.73 17.10
N VAL A 64 -7.16 3.56 17.38
CA VAL A 64 -7.69 3.47 18.74
C VAL A 64 -8.61 2.26 18.88
N PHE A 65 -8.60 1.64 20.06
CA PHE A 65 -9.57 0.64 20.41
C PHE A 65 -10.84 1.33 20.95
N THR A 66 -11.95 1.17 20.23
CA THR A 66 -13.24 1.77 20.62
C THR A 66 -14.19 0.80 21.31
N GLY A 67 -13.88 -0.49 21.28
CA GLY A 67 -14.79 -1.56 21.74
C GLY A 67 -15.99 -1.76 20.79
N GLY A 68 -16.89 -2.63 21.18
CA GLY A 68 -18.10 -2.93 20.39
C GLY A 68 -17.80 -3.52 19.02
N LEU A 69 -18.68 -3.24 18.06
CA LEU A 69 -18.62 -3.79 16.70
C LEU A 69 -17.39 -3.36 15.91
N LEU A 70 -16.92 -2.14 16.13
CA LEU A 70 -15.78 -1.59 15.41
C LEU A 70 -14.42 -2.09 15.95
N GLY A 71 -14.35 -2.44 17.25
CA GLY A 71 -13.10 -2.89 17.86
C GLY A 71 -11.97 -1.87 17.70
N ASN A 72 -11.02 -2.16 16.81
CA ASN A 72 -9.92 -1.28 16.47
C ASN A 72 -10.30 -0.38 15.28
N VAL A 73 -10.18 0.92 15.44
CA VAL A 73 -10.48 1.91 14.39
C VAL A 73 -9.21 2.61 13.94
N ALA A 74 -8.99 2.68 12.63
CA ALA A 74 -7.87 3.42 12.05
C ALA A 74 -8.04 4.93 12.32
N SER A 75 -7.02 5.55 12.89
CA SER A 75 -6.99 7.00 13.06
C SER A 75 -6.88 7.69 11.71
N MET A 76 -7.69 8.73 11.54
CA MET A 76 -7.70 9.57 10.33
C MET A 76 -6.86 10.82 10.59
N PHE A 77 -5.90 11.08 9.73
CA PHE A 77 -5.01 12.24 9.82
C PHE A 77 -5.23 13.19 8.64
N ASP A 78 -5.06 14.47 8.91
CA ASP A 78 -4.97 15.50 7.89
C ASP A 78 -3.54 15.61 7.35
N SER A 79 -3.35 16.31 6.23
CA SER A 79 -2.01 16.66 5.72
C SER A 79 -1.23 17.48 6.76
N GLY A 80 0.05 17.16 6.93
CA GLY A 80 0.94 17.82 7.88
C GLY A 80 0.91 17.25 9.32
N ALA A 81 0.04 16.28 9.61
CA ALA A 81 0.05 15.59 10.92
C ALA A 81 1.34 14.78 11.11
N THR A 82 1.85 14.73 12.33
CA THR A 82 3.07 13.99 12.64
C THR A 82 2.76 12.54 13.00
N LEU A 83 3.45 11.61 12.36
CA LEU A 83 3.45 10.18 12.67
C LEU A 83 4.79 9.82 13.32
N GLY A 84 4.75 9.22 14.48
CA GLY A 84 5.96 8.91 15.25
C GLY A 84 5.66 8.03 16.47
N PRO A 85 6.60 7.95 17.43
CA PRO A 85 6.48 7.05 18.58
C PRO A 85 5.28 7.37 19.48
N ASP A 86 4.84 8.63 19.52
CA ASP A 86 3.77 9.10 20.43
C ASP A 86 2.36 8.78 19.92
N ASN A 87 2.21 8.25 18.72
CA ASN A 87 0.92 7.81 18.22
C ASN A 87 0.50 6.48 18.87
N ASN A 88 -0.81 6.29 19.00
CA ASN A 88 -1.36 5.00 19.39
C ASN A 88 -1.22 4.00 18.24
N TRP A 89 -0.48 2.93 18.45
CA TRP A 89 -0.21 1.91 17.44
C TRP A 89 -0.94 0.62 17.77
N ILE A 90 -1.86 0.21 16.91
CA ILE A 90 -2.56 -1.06 16.96
C ILE A 90 -1.65 -2.11 16.35
N GLN A 91 -1.24 -3.10 17.16
CA GLN A 91 -0.49 -4.25 16.69
C GLN A 91 -1.45 -5.37 16.27
N PRO A 92 -1.16 -6.10 15.20
CA PRO A 92 -1.93 -7.29 14.86
C PRO A 92 -1.66 -8.36 15.93
N ILE A 93 -2.68 -8.71 16.70
CA ILE A 93 -2.65 -9.88 17.57
C ILE A 93 -3.22 -11.07 16.78
N SER A 94 -2.82 -12.30 17.08
CA SER A 94 -2.90 -13.51 16.25
C SER A 94 -4.29 -14.14 16.00
N SER A 95 -5.39 -13.42 15.84
CA SER A 95 -6.70 -13.97 15.50
C SER A 95 -7.57 -13.09 14.58
N TRP A 96 -8.71 -13.57 14.16
CA TRP A 96 -9.56 -13.14 13.04
C TRP A 96 -10.07 -11.67 13.02
N TYR A 97 -9.88 -10.89 14.08
CA TYR A 97 -10.41 -9.54 14.28
C TYR A 97 -9.33 -8.42 14.25
N TYR A 98 -8.19 -8.59 13.56
CA TYR A 98 -6.98 -7.82 13.82
C TYR A 98 -6.49 -6.97 12.66
N GLY A 99 -7.31 -6.06 12.27
CA GLY A 99 -6.95 -4.89 11.50
C GLY A 99 -7.47 -3.64 12.20
N ALA A 100 -7.12 -2.49 11.69
CA ALA A 100 -7.79 -1.24 12.00
C ALA A 100 -8.91 -1.00 10.99
N ILE A 101 -10.12 -0.86 11.47
CA ILE A 101 -11.32 -0.73 10.64
C ILE A 101 -11.47 0.72 10.19
N PHE A 102 -11.78 0.92 8.91
CA PHE A 102 -12.14 2.21 8.35
C PHE A 102 -13.65 2.45 8.46
N PHE A 103 -14.43 1.47 8.05
CA PHE A 103 -15.89 1.48 8.19
C PHE A 103 -16.46 0.07 8.22
N VAL A 104 -17.71 -0.02 8.69
CA VAL A 104 -18.55 -1.21 8.62
C VAL A 104 -19.85 -0.82 7.94
N HIS A 105 -20.34 -1.68 7.08
CA HIS A 105 -21.64 -1.59 6.47
C HIS A 105 -22.37 -2.91 6.68
N ASP A 106 -23.60 -2.87 7.17
CA ASP A 106 -24.38 -4.07 7.41
C ASP A 106 -25.63 -4.14 6.54
N HIS A 107 -25.99 -5.36 6.15
CA HIS A 107 -27.20 -5.69 5.46
C HIS A 107 -27.92 -6.80 6.21
N LYS A 108 -29.23 -6.73 6.32
CA LYS A 108 -30.06 -7.85 6.75
C LYS A 108 -30.66 -8.58 5.56
N HIS A 109 -30.48 -9.88 5.55
CA HIS A 109 -31.08 -10.79 4.57
C HIS A 109 -32.22 -11.56 5.25
N PHE A 110 -33.41 -11.52 4.65
CA PHE A 110 -34.59 -12.21 5.14
C PHE A 110 -34.88 -13.47 4.33
N PRO A 111 -35.65 -14.45 4.90
CA PRO A 111 -35.96 -15.70 4.22
C PRO A 111 -36.72 -15.53 2.89
N ASP A 112 -37.46 -14.43 2.73
CA ASP A 112 -38.21 -14.09 1.52
C ASP A 112 -37.32 -13.51 0.40
N GLY A 113 -36.00 -13.43 0.64
CA GLY A 113 -35.05 -12.86 -0.31
C GLY A 113 -34.93 -11.35 -0.26
N THR A 114 -35.66 -10.67 0.63
CA THR A 114 -35.49 -9.23 0.81
C THR A 114 -34.17 -8.90 1.50
N ILE A 115 -33.58 -7.77 1.13
CA ILE A 115 -32.36 -7.23 1.72
C ILE A 115 -32.68 -5.84 2.24
N SER A 116 -32.29 -5.54 3.46
CA SER A 116 -32.42 -4.22 4.04
C SER A 116 -31.07 -3.71 4.49
N ASP A 117 -30.68 -2.56 3.96
CA ASP A 117 -29.54 -1.80 4.48
C ASP A 117 -29.92 -1.30 5.88
N THR A 118 -29.16 -1.71 6.89
CA THR A 118 -29.46 -1.34 8.25
C THR A 118 -28.70 -0.12 8.68
N PHE A 119 -27.40 -0.11 8.53
CA PHE A 119 -26.60 1.09 8.75
C PHE A 119 -25.19 0.98 8.20
N SER A 120 -24.54 2.14 8.03
CA SER A 120 -23.09 2.24 7.80
C SER A 120 -22.49 3.10 8.90
N THR A 121 -21.36 2.68 9.44
CA THR A 121 -20.63 3.44 10.47
C THR A 121 -19.14 3.37 10.26
N GLY A 122 -18.47 4.43 10.63
CA GLY A 122 -17.01 4.56 10.55
C GLY A 122 -16.60 6.00 10.23
N VAL A 123 -15.57 6.46 10.88
CA VAL A 123 -15.10 7.86 10.73
C VAL A 123 -14.54 8.16 9.33
N TRP A 124 -14.28 7.12 8.55
CA TRP A 124 -13.70 7.25 7.22
C TRP A 124 -14.71 7.33 6.07
N LEU A 125 -16.00 7.12 6.33
CA LEU A 125 -17.03 7.27 5.30
C LEU A 125 -17.13 8.73 4.84
N GLY A 126 -16.95 8.95 3.53
CA GLY A 126 -16.88 10.28 2.94
C GLY A 126 -15.53 10.98 3.13
N ALA A 127 -14.56 10.33 3.70
CA ALA A 127 -13.22 10.89 3.83
C ALA A 127 -12.59 11.12 2.45
N THR A 128 -12.04 12.30 2.23
CA THR A 128 -11.35 12.67 0.99
C THR A 128 -9.93 13.09 1.32
N ASP A 129 -8.95 12.50 0.62
CA ASP A 129 -7.51 12.80 0.77
C ASP A 129 -7.02 12.78 2.22
N LYS A 130 -7.45 11.78 2.99
CA LYS A 130 -7.02 11.57 4.36
C LYS A 130 -5.92 10.53 4.44
N TYR A 131 -5.23 10.50 5.57
CA TYR A 131 -4.05 9.67 5.77
C TYR A 131 -4.26 8.68 6.90
N VAL A 132 -3.85 7.43 6.69
CA VAL A 132 -3.69 6.43 7.76
C VAL A 132 -2.21 6.25 8.04
N GLY A 133 -1.85 6.26 9.31
CA GLY A 133 -0.46 6.04 9.76
C GLY A 133 -0.13 4.55 9.82
N LEU A 134 1.05 4.21 9.33
CA LEU A 134 1.61 2.87 9.31
C LEU A 134 2.96 2.88 10.06
N ARG A 135 3.25 1.80 10.78
CA ARG A 135 4.54 1.56 11.41
C ARG A 135 4.98 0.12 11.16
N PHE A 136 6.22 -0.08 10.81
CA PHE A 136 6.82 -1.41 10.62
C PHE A 136 8.19 -1.47 11.28
N THR A 137 8.69 -2.70 11.47
CA THR A 137 10.01 -2.94 12.03
C THR A 137 10.95 -3.43 10.93
N LYS A 138 12.12 -2.83 10.85
CA LYS A 138 13.23 -3.27 10.01
C LYS A 138 14.52 -3.17 10.82
N ASP A 139 15.32 -4.22 10.83
CA ASP A 139 16.57 -4.30 11.58
C ASP A 139 16.40 -3.87 13.05
N ASP A 140 15.33 -4.40 13.71
CA ASP A 140 14.91 -4.11 15.07
C ASP A 140 14.57 -2.63 15.37
N ASN A 141 14.41 -1.81 14.34
CA ASN A 141 14.05 -0.40 14.46
C ASN A 141 12.67 -0.10 13.87
N PHE A 142 12.00 0.91 14.43
CA PHE A 142 10.72 1.36 13.90
C PHE A 142 10.90 2.35 12.75
N HIS A 143 10.09 2.16 11.71
CA HIS A 143 9.91 3.08 10.60
C HIS A 143 8.44 3.48 10.53
N TYR A 144 8.20 4.73 10.15
CA TYR A 144 6.85 5.29 10.05
C TYR A 144 6.51 5.58 8.61
N GLY A 145 5.27 5.36 8.25
CA GLY A 145 4.75 5.62 6.91
C GLY A 145 3.30 6.07 6.95
N TRP A 146 2.78 6.44 5.81
CA TRP A 146 1.37 6.74 5.62
C TRP A 146 0.87 6.27 4.27
N VAL A 147 -0.43 6.04 4.22
CA VAL A 147 -1.19 5.86 2.97
C VAL A 147 -2.25 6.95 2.91
N ARG A 148 -2.37 7.60 1.75
CA ARG A 148 -3.43 8.56 1.45
C ARG A 148 -4.55 7.83 0.73
N LEU A 149 -5.75 8.00 1.25
CA LEU A 149 -6.94 7.37 0.70
C LEU A 149 -8.17 8.27 0.81
N SER A 150 -9.13 7.99 -0.07
CA SER A 150 -10.47 8.54 -0.05
C SER A 150 -11.47 7.39 0.00
N ILE A 151 -12.62 7.59 0.66
CA ILE A 151 -13.70 6.60 0.72
C ILE A 151 -15.00 7.30 0.33
N ASP A 152 -15.58 6.91 -0.80
CA ASP A 152 -16.86 7.43 -1.23
C ASP A 152 -17.98 7.05 -0.26
N ALA A 153 -18.76 8.02 0.19
CA ALA A 153 -19.82 7.79 1.18
C ALA A 153 -20.98 6.97 0.65
N THR A 154 -21.23 7.01 -0.65
CA THR A 154 -22.39 6.36 -1.29
C THR A 154 -22.04 4.95 -1.77
N THR A 155 -20.97 4.85 -2.56
CA THR A 155 -20.51 3.57 -3.10
C THR A 155 -19.67 2.79 -2.11
N ARG A 156 -19.16 3.45 -1.06
CA ARG A 156 -18.28 2.87 -0.04
C ARG A 156 -16.97 2.33 -0.62
N THR A 157 -16.59 2.85 -1.79
CA THR A 157 -15.38 2.42 -2.50
C THR A 157 -14.17 3.17 -1.99
N PRO A 158 -13.15 2.48 -1.46
CA PRO A 158 -11.89 3.10 -1.10
C PRO A 158 -11.01 3.30 -2.34
N THR A 159 -10.33 4.43 -2.39
CA THR A 159 -9.34 4.77 -3.42
C THR A 159 -8.04 5.15 -2.75
N LEU A 160 -6.96 4.40 -3.02
CA LEU A 160 -5.62 4.72 -2.55
C LEU A 160 -4.95 5.63 -3.58
N THR A 161 -4.51 6.81 -3.14
CA THR A 161 -3.96 7.85 -4.03
C THR A 161 -2.48 8.13 -3.81
N GLY A 162 -1.88 7.59 -2.75
CA GLY A 162 -0.45 7.74 -2.49
C GLY A 162 -0.02 7.07 -1.19
N PHE A 163 1.27 6.91 -1.05
CA PHE A 163 1.91 6.45 0.18
C PHE A 163 3.32 7.02 0.28
N ALA A 164 3.84 7.10 1.50
CA ALA A 164 5.25 7.34 1.77
C ALA A 164 5.66 6.70 3.09
N TYR A 165 6.97 6.54 3.30
CA TYR A 165 7.54 6.13 4.58
C TYR A 165 8.89 6.80 4.82
N GLU A 166 9.28 6.90 6.10
CA GLU A 166 10.56 7.41 6.52
C GLU A 166 11.61 6.28 6.49
N PHE A 167 12.67 6.48 5.74
CA PHE A 167 13.76 5.50 5.61
C PHE A 167 14.65 5.46 6.86
N GLU A 168 14.88 6.62 7.47
CA GLU A 168 15.67 6.69 8.70
C GLU A 168 14.89 6.12 9.88
N PRO A 169 15.47 5.21 10.67
CA PRO A 169 14.77 4.57 11.76
C PRO A 169 14.44 5.55 12.88
N ASN A 170 13.28 5.36 13.50
CA ASN A 170 12.78 6.10 14.65
C ASN A 170 12.59 7.62 14.42
N ILE A 171 12.62 8.08 13.17
CA ILE A 171 12.33 9.46 12.80
C ILE A 171 10.84 9.62 12.47
N SER A 172 10.21 10.63 13.07
CA SER A 172 8.81 10.96 12.80
C SER A 172 8.62 11.51 11.39
N LEU A 173 7.52 11.13 10.74
CA LEU A 173 7.14 11.52 9.39
C LEU A 173 5.91 12.42 9.43
N LYS A 174 5.82 13.43 8.58
CA LYS A 174 4.59 14.21 8.38
C LYS A 174 3.75 13.63 7.23
N THR A 175 2.45 13.51 7.46
CA THR A 175 1.49 13.11 6.42
C THR A 175 1.43 14.14 5.29
N GLY A 176 1.33 13.68 4.05
CA GLY A 176 1.21 14.54 2.88
C GLY A 176 2.48 15.33 2.53
N THR A 177 3.52 15.24 3.32
CA THR A 177 4.82 15.62 2.80
C THR A 177 5.19 14.54 1.79
N GLU A 178 5.34 14.93 0.55
CA GLU A 178 6.09 14.16 -0.42
C GLU A 178 7.57 14.17 0.01
N GLN A 179 7.87 13.60 1.16
CA GLN A 179 9.17 12.99 1.29
C GLN A 179 9.09 11.80 0.35
N ILE A 180 9.49 12.11 -0.86
CA ILE A 180 9.83 11.09 -1.82
C ILE A 180 10.92 10.29 -1.11
N ALA A 181 10.53 9.22 -0.44
CA ALA A 181 11.45 8.16 -0.01
C ALA A 181 12.26 7.63 -1.21
N ILE A 182 11.85 7.99 -2.40
CA ILE A 182 12.58 7.85 -3.66
C ILE A 182 13.96 8.53 -3.61
N GLN A 183 14.17 9.63 -2.90
CA GLN A 183 15.49 10.29 -2.92
C GLN A 183 16.55 9.60 -2.07
N ASN A 184 16.18 8.81 -1.07
CA ASN A 184 17.18 8.10 -0.24
C ASN A 184 17.26 6.58 -0.51
N LEU A 185 16.33 6.01 -1.28
CA LEU A 185 16.46 4.65 -1.77
C LEU A 185 17.52 4.50 -2.87
N PHE A 186 17.94 5.61 -3.46
CA PHE A 186 18.94 5.59 -4.52
C PHE A 186 20.30 5.99 -3.95
N THR A 187 20.98 5.03 -3.37
CA THR A 187 22.41 5.17 -3.01
C THR A 187 23.29 5.20 -4.25
N LEU A 188 22.77 4.70 -5.37
CA LEU A 188 23.48 4.69 -6.64
C LEU A 188 23.10 5.93 -7.46
N LYS A 189 24.14 6.64 -7.92
CA LYS A 189 24.02 7.76 -8.84
C LYS A 189 24.50 7.35 -10.22
N GLY A 190 23.86 7.90 -11.23
CA GLY A 190 24.20 7.61 -12.61
C GLY A 190 23.39 8.45 -13.57
N ASN A 191 23.70 8.35 -14.85
CA ASN A 191 23.00 9.01 -15.93
C ASN A 191 22.50 7.97 -16.94
N VAL A 192 21.36 8.29 -17.58
CA VAL A 192 20.79 7.51 -18.69
C VAL A 192 20.60 8.45 -19.87
N TYR A 193 21.10 8.02 -21.02
CA TYR A 193 20.84 8.74 -22.28
C TYR A 193 20.61 7.73 -23.41
N ILE A 194 19.97 8.21 -24.47
CA ILE A 194 19.66 7.41 -25.66
C ILE A 194 20.43 8.00 -26.82
N GLU A 195 21.15 7.17 -27.54
CA GLU A 195 21.82 7.55 -28.76
C GLU A 195 21.59 6.47 -29.83
N GLY A 196 20.92 6.90 -30.92
CA GLY A 196 20.47 5.99 -31.98
C GLY A 196 19.47 4.94 -31.44
N GLN A 197 19.85 3.66 -31.54
CA GLN A 197 19.05 2.55 -31.06
C GLN A 197 19.64 1.94 -29.76
N ASN A 198 20.40 2.70 -29.01
CA ASN A 198 21.00 2.22 -27.78
C ASN A 198 20.64 3.08 -26.58
N ILE A 199 20.46 2.44 -25.45
CA ILE A 199 20.34 3.04 -24.13
C ILE A 199 21.68 2.90 -23.44
N TYR A 200 22.27 4.01 -23.04
CA TYR A 200 23.51 4.06 -22.30
C TYR A 200 23.23 4.46 -20.86
N ILE A 201 23.82 3.73 -19.93
CA ILE A 201 23.70 3.99 -18.50
C ILE A 201 25.11 4.08 -17.95
N THR A 202 25.45 5.22 -17.36
CA THR A 202 26.73 5.43 -16.67
C THR A 202 26.48 5.58 -15.18
N MET A 203 27.17 4.78 -14.38
CA MET A 203 27.06 4.78 -12.92
C MET A 203 28.28 5.49 -12.32
N ASP A 204 28.09 6.28 -11.27
CA ASP A 204 29.18 6.98 -10.57
C ASP A 204 30.14 6.00 -9.86
N LYS A 205 29.66 4.79 -9.56
CA LYS A 205 30.45 3.70 -9.00
C LYS A 205 30.20 2.40 -9.78
N PRO A 206 31.21 1.52 -9.89
CA PRO A 206 31.00 0.22 -10.51
C PRO A 206 29.97 -0.62 -9.75
N LEU A 207 29.05 -1.22 -10.49
CA LEU A 207 28.09 -2.19 -9.97
C LEU A 207 28.78 -3.53 -9.71
N ASP A 208 28.32 -4.25 -8.70
CA ASP A 208 28.73 -5.62 -8.40
C ASP A 208 28.18 -6.65 -9.40
N ASN A 209 28.72 -7.87 -9.38
CA ASN A 209 28.29 -8.96 -10.28
C ASN A 209 26.87 -9.49 -9.97
N GLY A 210 26.29 -9.08 -8.84
CA GLY A 210 24.93 -9.44 -8.41
C GLY A 210 23.86 -8.44 -8.85
N SER A 211 24.27 -7.33 -9.46
CA SER A 211 23.36 -6.24 -9.81
C SER A 211 22.39 -6.64 -10.92
N ARG A 212 21.12 -6.26 -10.74
CA ARG A 212 20.02 -6.61 -11.64
C ARG A 212 19.36 -5.35 -12.18
N LEU A 213 19.39 -5.20 -13.50
CA LEU A 213 18.67 -4.16 -14.22
C LEU A 213 17.29 -4.67 -14.67
N LYS A 214 16.27 -3.80 -14.53
CA LYS A 214 14.94 -4.01 -15.14
C LYS A 214 14.54 -2.77 -15.92
N ILE A 215 13.77 -2.97 -16.99
CA ILE A 215 13.00 -1.94 -17.68
C ILE A 215 11.53 -2.24 -17.42
N ILE A 216 10.81 -1.24 -16.92
CA ILE A 216 9.43 -1.37 -16.47
C ILE A 216 8.59 -0.32 -17.19
N SER A 217 7.46 -0.69 -17.75
CA SER A 217 6.49 0.24 -18.33
C SER A 217 5.68 0.99 -17.27
N LEU A 218 5.00 2.06 -17.65
CA LEU A 218 4.22 2.90 -16.74
C LEU A 218 3.13 2.14 -15.98
N ASP A 219 2.59 1.06 -16.56
CA ASP A 219 1.61 0.15 -15.97
C ASP A 219 2.23 -0.91 -15.02
N GLY A 220 3.55 -0.84 -14.76
CA GLY A 220 4.25 -1.73 -13.85
C GLY A 220 4.71 -3.06 -14.46
N LYS A 221 4.50 -3.29 -15.77
CA LYS A 221 4.93 -4.52 -16.44
C LYS A 221 6.45 -4.51 -16.63
N VAL A 222 7.14 -5.56 -16.17
CA VAL A 222 8.56 -5.77 -16.43
C VAL A 222 8.75 -6.23 -17.88
N LEU A 223 9.44 -5.42 -18.67
CA LEU A 223 9.70 -5.64 -20.09
C LEU A 223 11.05 -6.31 -20.36
N MET A 224 12.05 -6.00 -19.50
CA MET A 224 13.37 -6.56 -19.56
C MET A 224 13.91 -6.80 -18.16
N THR A 225 14.68 -7.87 -17.99
CA THR A 225 15.52 -8.11 -16.82
C THR A 225 16.89 -8.60 -17.29
N ARG A 226 17.96 -7.98 -16.79
CA ARG A 226 19.35 -8.34 -17.15
C ARG A 226 20.26 -8.20 -15.94
N MET A 227 21.20 -9.13 -15.79
CA MET A 227 22.32 -8.96 -14.86
C MET A 227 23.32 -7.98 -15.48
N VAL A 228 23.80 -7.03 -14.67
CA VAL A 228 24.73 -5.97 -15.09
C VAL A 228 25.85 -5.83 -14.05
N ASN A 229 26.98 -5.33 -14.50
CA ASN A 229 28.14 -5.02 -13.65
C ASN A 229 28.94 -3.87 -14.25
N GLY A 230 29.86 -3.34 -13.48
CA GLY A 230 30.70 -2.21 -13.92
C GLY A 230 29.98 -0.87 -13.88
N SER A 231 30.62 0.17 -14.42
CA SER A 231 30.09 1.55 -14.41
C SER A 231 29.44 1.97 -15.71
N GLU A 232 29.61 1.21 -16.78
CA GLU A 232 29.05 1.54 -18.10
C GLU A 232 28.22 0.35 -18.60
N ILE A 233 26.96 0.61 -18.92
CA ILE A 233 26.02 -0.40 -19.40
C ILE A 233 25.44 0.11 -20.72
N GLN A 234 25.54 -0.70 -21.74
CA GLN A 234 24.89 -0.47 -23.02
C GLN A 234 23.82 -1.53 -23.23
N LEU A 235 22.62 -1.09 -23.58
CA LEU A 235 21.50 -1.92 -23.98
C LEU A 235 21.07 -1.53 -25.37
N GLU A 236 20.80 -2.54 -26.21
CA GLU A 236 20.03 -2.27 -27.43
C GLU A 236 18.63 -1.81 -27.00
N GLN A 237 18.15 -0.74 -27.59
CA GLN A 237 16.78 -0.28 -27.35
C GLN A 237 15.82 -1.34 -27.92
N PRO A 238 15.05 -2.02 -27.07
CA PRO A 238 14.03 -2.92 -27.57
C PRO A 238 12.99 -2.14 -28.36
N PRO A 239 12.24 -2.77 -29.27
CA PRO A 239 11.20 -2.11 -30.07
C PRO A 239 9.99 -1.75 -29.19
N TYR A 240 10.21 -0.88 -28.19
CA TYR A 240 9.13 -0.38 -27.36
C TYR A 240 8.43 0.76 -28.10
N ASN A 241 7.12 0.84 -27.90
CA ASN A 241 6.32 1.96 -28.38
C ASN A 241 6.73 3.27 -27.70
N ALA A 242 6.38 4.40 -28.31
CA ALA A 242 6.49 5.69 -27.64
C ALA A 242 5.77 5.66 -26.29
N GLY A 243 6.42 6.14 -25.23
CA GLY A 243 5.86 6.07 -23.88
C GLY A 243 6.85 6.35 -22.77
N VAL A 244 6.37 6.20 -21.53
CA VAL A 244 7.17 6.37 -20.32
C VAL A 244 7.58 5.02 -19.77
N TYR A 245 8.86 4.89 -19.46
CA TYR A 245 9.48 3.68 -18.91
C TYR A 245 10.34 4.02 -17.71
N PHE A 246 10.58 3.06 -16.86
CA PHE A 246 11.50 3.17 -15.74
C PHE A 246 12.63 2.15 -15.89
N ILE A 247 13.86 2.63 -15.81
CA ILE A 247 15.04 1.78 -15.66
C ILE A 247 15.33 1.68 -14.18
N THR A 248 15.38 0.47 -13.64
CA THR A 248 15.75 0.22 -12.25
C THR A 248 16.98 -0.67 -12.21
N ILE A 249 17.95 -0.38 -11.33
CA ILE A 249 19.07 -1.25 -11.05
C ILE A 249 19.08 -1.51 -9.55
N HIS A 250 19.12 -2.78 -9.17
CA HIS A 250 19.25 -3.23 -7.79
C HIS A 250 20.60 -3.89 -7.61
N SER A 251 21.37 -3.45 -6.61
CA SER A 251 22.68 -4.00 -6.25
C SER A 251 22.82 -4.15 -4.74
N SER A 252 23.92 -4.74 -4.28
CA SER A 252 24.23 -4.81 -2.84
C SER A 252 24.50 -3.44 -2.21
N GLU A 253 24.85 -2.43 -3.00
CA GLU A 253 25.13 -1.06 -2.54
C GLU A 253 23.90 -0.13 -2.62
N GLY A 254 22.75 -0.62 -3.11
CA GLY A 254 21.51 0.12 -3.20
C GLY A 254 20.85 0.06 -4.58
N ASP A 255 19.88 0.95 -4.76
CA ASP A 255 19.05 1.00 -5.95
C ASP A 255 19.30 2.27 -6.78
N PHE A 256 19.09 2.16 -8.09
CA PHE A 256 19.04 3.25 -9.04
C PHE A 256 17.72 3.20 -9.80
N ILE A 257 17.06 4.34 -9.95
CA ILE A 257 15.87 4.45 -10.82
C ILE A 257 16.00 5.69 -11.69
N HIS A 258 15.68 5.52 -12.97
CA HIS A 258 15.63 6.59 -13.94
C HIS A 258 14.37 6.51 -14.77
N LYS A 259 13.67 7.65 -14.94
CA LYS A 259 12.52 7.77 -15.83
C LYS A 259 13.00 8.05 -17.25
N MET A 260 12.67 7.18 -18.17
CA MET A 260 13.00 7.28 -19.59
C MET A 260 11.74 7.59 -20.40
N ILE A 261 11.83 8.49 -21.37
CA ILE A 261 10.74 8.81 -22.30
C ILE A 261 11.21 8.41 -23.69
N LEU A 262 10.48 7.53 -24.35
CA LEU A 262 10.65 7.18 -25.76
C LEU A 262 9.62 7.93 -26.59
N ASN A 263 10.07 8.55 -27.69
CA ASN A 263 9.25 9.33 -28.63
C ASN A 263 8.99 8.54 -29.91
#